data_9fbcf93f075c3a82275fb6af0c37239c
#
_entry.id   9fbcf93f075c3a82275fb6af0c37239c
#
_cell.length_a   1.000
_cell.length_b   1.000
_cell.length_c   1.000
_cell.angle_alpha   90.00
_cell.angle_beta   90.00
_cell.angle_gamma   90.00
#
_symmetry.space_group_name_H-M   'P 1'
#
loop_
_entity.id
_entity.type
_entity.pdbx_description
1 polymer ?
#
loop_
_entity_poly.entity_id
_entity_poly.type
_entity_poly.pdbx_seq_one_letter_code
_entity_poly.pdbx_strand_id
1 'polypeptide(L)'
;MLVEFDSDQRLWQETVRAVLAKECPPALIRAVADQDADPVPLWQTYVELGWTELTDATDAVELAIVLEELGRATDPTPYLATMSQFAPLAPEFARSGQSGTAVFAGVTVRRDGADWVLDGTAHHVLDGDRAQQYAVVTDVGVFVVEAGEVIARRTAVFDPVLHLADVSFAGVRVRDDRRVAAVPERARHLALTGLALTTVGACQRILDLVLEHVRTRQQFGVALGSFQAVKHKAADMQIAIERARALAYFAALTIAADDPRRRIAASMAKAAAGECQSLVFRHGVQLFGGMGFTWENDLQFALKRAKAGELLLGGAHTHRALIAEEYRATDF
;
A
#
# COMPACT_ATOMS: atom_id res chain seq x y z
N MET A 1 -8.19 -23.54 0.13
CA MET A 1 -6.78 -23.39 0.52
C MET A 1 -6.76 -22.43 1.71
N LEU A 2 -6.59 -22.94 2.91
CA LEU A 2 -6.33 -22.12 4.09
C LEU A 2 -4.92 -21.56 3.93
N VAL A 3 -4.76 -20.24 3.90
CA VAL A 3 -3.45 -19.60 3.93
C VAL A 3 -3.05 -19.53 5.41
N GLU A 4 -2.55 -20.62 5.92
CA GLU A 4 -1.89 -20.64 7.23
C GLU A 4 -0.39 -20.46 7.01
N PHE A 5 0.19 -19.53 7.71
CA PHE A 5 1.64 -19.36 7.70
C PHE A 5 2.32 -20.58 8.30
N ASP A 6 3.41 -21.01 7.68
CA ASP A 6 4.32 -21.98 8.27
C ASP A 6 5.10 -21.36 9.45
N SER A 7 6.01 -22.15 10.06
CA SER A 7 6.80 -21.69 11.20
C SER A 7 7.71 -20.51 10.87
N ASP A 8 8.30 -20.52 9.68
CA ASP A 8 9.28 -19.51 9.26
C ASP A 8 8.57 -18.21 8.88
N GLN A 9 7.42 -18.28 8.24
CA GLN A 9 6.57 -17.13 7.92
C GLN A 9 5.99 -16.47 9.19
N ARG A 10 5.63 -17.27 10.21
CA ARG A 10 5.22 -16.71 11.51
C ARG A 10 6.38 -15.99 12.21
N LEU A 11 7.55 -16.60 12.23
CA LEU A 11 8.75 -15.99 12.79
C LEU A 11 9.12 -14.71 12.03
N TRP A 12 8.99 -14.73 10.69
CA TRP A 12 9.19 -13.55 9.84
C TRP A 12 8.22 -12.43 10.21
N GLN A 13 6.93 -12.72 10.34
CA GLN A 13 5.93 -11.75 10.76
C GLN A 13 6.23 -11.14 12.13
N GLU A 14 6.61 -11.97 13.09
CA GLU A 14 6.99 -11.53 14.43
C GLU A 14 8.22 -10.62 14.38
N THR A 15 9.21 -10.97 13.56
CA THR A 15 10.45 -10.20 13.36
C THR A 15 10.14 -8.83 12.74
N VAL A 16 9.39 -8.79 11.64
CA VAL A 16 8.96 -7.55 10.99
C VAL A 16 8.21 -6.65 11.97
N ARG A 17 7.27 -7.22 12.72
CA ARG A 17 6.50 -6.50 13.73
C ARG A 17 7.36 -5.93 14.85
N ALA A 18 8.35 -6.69 15.33
CA ALA A 18 9.27 -6.25 16.36
C ALA A 18 10.16 -5.09 15.87
N VAL A 19 10.67 -5.18 14.64
CA VAL A 19 11.45 -4.10 14.03
C VAL A 19 10.60 -2.84 13.90
N LEU A 20 9.38 -2.95 13.36
CA LEU A 20 8.49 -1.80 13.19
C LEU A 20 8.05 -1.18 14.53
N ALA A 21 7.83 -1.99 15.56
CA ALA A 21 7.51 -1.48 16.88
C ALA A 21 8.64 -0.63 17.47
N LYS A 22 9.90 -0.95 17.15
CA LYS A 22 11.08 -0.24 17.61
C LYS A 22 11.42 0.97 16.73
N GLU A 23 11.49 0.78 15.41
CA GLU A 23 12.04 1.77 14.47
C GLU A 23 10.97 2.70 13.87
N CYS A 24 9.69 2.29 13.89
CA CYS A 24 8.54 3.06 13.40
C CYS A 24 7.49 3.31 14.50
N PRO A 25 7.89 3.88 15.66
CA PRO A 25 6.95 4.15 16.76
C PRO A 25 5.96 5.26 16.39
N PRO A 26 4.80 5.38 17.08
CA PRO A 26 3.82 6.43 16.86
C PRO A 26 4.40 7.86 16.91
N ALA A 27 5.44 8.07 17.73
CA ALA A 27 6.13 9.35 17.82
C ALA A 27 6.80 9.76 16.49
N LEU A 28 7.38 8.82 15.74
CA LEU A 28 7.95 9.08 14.42
C LEU A 28 6.83 9.46 13.44
N ILE A 29 5.73 8.72 13.43
CA ILE A 29 4.58 9.01 12.55
C ILE A 29 4.04 10.42 12.80
N ARG A 30 3.94 10.81 14.07
CA ARG A 30 3.53 12.15 14.45
C ARG A 30 4.56 13.21 14.04
N ALA A 31 5.85 12.95 14.18
CA ALA A 31 6.91 13.86 13.73
C ALA A 31 6.88 14.06 12.21
N VAL A 32 6.64 13.00 11.43
CA VAL A 32 6.45 13.09 9.98
C VAL A 32 5.19 13.91 9.63
N ALA A 33 4.08 13.64 10.32
CA ALA A 33 2.81 14.31 10.03
C ALA A 33 2.79 15.81 10.41
N ASP A 34 3.38 16.16 11.55
CA ASP A 34 3.25 17.50 12.17
C ASP A 34 4.48 18.40 11.91
N GLN A 35 5.65 17.79 11.65
CA GLN A 35 6.94 18.49 11.57
C GLN A 35 7.69 18.22 10.26
N ASP A 36 7.10 17.46 9.35
CA ASP A 36 7.71 17.04 8.07
C ASP A 36 9.08 16.34 8.27
N ALA A 37 9.19 15.53 9.35
CA ALA A 37 10.39 14.77 9.66
C ALA A 37 10.72 13.77 8.54
N ASP A 38 12.00 13.66 8.21
CA ASP A 38 12.47 12.79 7.14
C ASP A 38 12.52 11.32 7.59
N PRO A 39 11.82 10.39 6.92
CA PRO A 39 11.86 8.96 7.22
C PRO A 39 13.06 8.21 6.60
N VAL A 40 14.02 8.89 6.00
CA VAL A 40 15.20 8.26 5.36
C VAL A 40 15.95 7.31 6.28
N PRO A 41 16.17 7.57 7.59
CA PRO A 41 16.83 6.60 8.47
C PRO A 41 16.07 5.27 8.58
N LEU A 42 14.73 5.32 8.59
CA LEU A 42 13.89 4.13 8.61
C LEU A 42 13.97 3.36 7.28
N TRP A 43 13.99 4.07 6.15
CA TRP A 43 14.23 3.46 4.85
C TRP A 43 15.57 2.73 4.78
N GLN A 44 16.64 3.34 5.28
CA GLN A 44 17.97 2.72 5.33
C GLN A 44 17.97 1.45 6.18
N THR A 45 17.25 1.44 7.29
CA THR A 45 17.04 0.22 8.09
C THR A 45 16.42 -0.90 7.28
N TYR A 46 15.41 -0.62 6.44
CA TYR A 46 14.78 -1.64 5.59
C TYR A 46 15.74 -2.17 4.50
N VAL A 47 16.58 -1.30 3.94
CA VAL A 47 17.63 -1.70 2.99
C VAL A 47 18.66 -2.61 3.67
N GLU A 48 19.16 -2.21 4.84
CA GLU A 48 20.15 -2.98 5.62
C GLU A 48 19.62 -4.35 6.07
N LEU A 49 18.33 -4.47 6.34
CA LEU A 49 17.66 -5.72 6.68
C LEU A 49 17.32 -6.59 5.47
N GLY A 50 17.62 -6.13 4.24
CA GLY A 50 17.34 -6.86 3.01
C GLY A 50 15.85 -6.87 2.60
N TRP A 51 15.01 -6.04 3.21
CA TRP A 51 13.57 -6.03 2.86
C TRP A 51 13.32 -5.55 1.43
N THR A 52 14.22 -4.76 0.87
CA THR A 52 14.16 -4.29 -0.53
C THR A 52 14.61 -5.34 -1.55
N GLU A 53 15.08 -6.50 -1.10
CA GLU A 53 15.49 -7.62 -1.94
C GLU A 53 14.35 -8.63 -2.21
N LEU A 54 13.18 -8.48 -1.55
CA LEU A 54 12.01 -9.34 -1.72
C LEU A 54 11.34 -9.12 -3.09
N THR A 55 12.05 -9.38 -4.17
CA THR A 55 11.62 -9.10 -5.55
C THR A 55 11.28 -10.35 -6.35
N ASP A 56 11.67 -11.52 -5.87
CA ASP A 56 11.43 -12.77 -6.56
C ASP A 56 10.04 -13.35 -6.25
N ALA A 57 9.54 -14.22 -7.12
CA ALA A 57 8.23 -14.84 -6.93
C ALA A 57 8.17 -15.74 -5.67
N THR A 58 9.30 -16.28 -5.26
CA THR A 58 9.44 -17.09 -4.05
C THR A 58 9.22 -16.29 -2.77
N ASP A 59 9.44 -14.98 -2.80
CA ASP A 59 9.35 -14.09 -1.64
C ASP A 59 7.96 -13.42 -1.50
N ALA A 60 6.99 -13.87 -2.30
CA ALA A 60 5.70 -13.20 -2.41
C ALA A 60 4.91 -13.16 -1.09
N VAL A 61 5.03 -14.20 -0.26
CA VAL A 61 4.37 -14.24 1.05
C VAL A 61 5.12 -13.37 2.04
N GLU A 62 6.44 -13.40 2.04
CA GLU A 62 7.32 -12.59 2.88
C GLU A 62 7.11 -11.09 2.58
N LEU A 63 7.06 -10.71 1.30
CA LEU A 63 6.72 -9.35 0.88
C LEU A 63 5.30 -8.95 1.32
N ALA A 64 4.33 -9.86 1.18
CA ALA A 64 2.95 -9.60 1.61
C ALA A 64 2.86 -9.36 3.12
N ILE A 65 3.61 -10.13 3.92
CA ILE A 65 3.72 -9.94 5.38
C ILE A 65 4.29 -8.56 5.70
N VAL A 66 5.40 -8.15 5.05
CA VAL A 66 5.98 -6.83 5.25
C VAL A 66 4.97 -5.74 4.92
N LEU A 67 4.31 -5.79 3.76
CA LEU A 67 3.34 -4.78 3.33
C LEU A 67 2.14 -4.66 4.28
N GLU A 68 1.66 -5.78 4.84
CA GLU A 68 0.59 -5.75 5.84
C GLU A 68 1.06 -5.09 7.14
N GLU A 69 2.21 -5.48 7.67
CA GLU A 69 2.76 -4.91 8.92
C GLU A 69 3.14 -3.42 8.76
N LEU A 70 3.62 -3.00 7.58
CA LEU A 70 3.84 -1.58 7.27
C LEU A 70 2.53 -0.78 7.29
N GLY A 71 1.46 -1.36 6.75
CA GLY A 71 0.12 -0.77 6.86
C GLY A 71 -0.33 -0.61 8.30
N ARG A 72 -0.08 -1.63 9.15
CA ARG A 72 -0.38 -1.62 10.58
C ARG A 72 0.43 -0.57 11.34
N ALA A 73 1.70 -0.36 10.97
CA ALA A 73 2.57 0.66 11.55
C ALA A 73 2.27 2.08 11.02
N THR A 74 1.50 2.24 9.94
CA THR A 74 1.34 3.51 9.21
C THR A 74 2.68 4.01 8.65
N ASP A 75 3.46 3.10 8.09
CA ASP A 75 4.82 3.35 7.59
C ASP A 75 4.91 4.64 6.73
N PRO A 76 5.87 5.54 7.02
CA PRO A 76 6.05 6.78 6.27
C PRO A 76 7.04 6.66 5.10
N THR A 77 7.68 5.50 4.90
CA THR A 77 8.71 5.32 3.88
C THR A 77 8.13 5.08 2.48
N PRO A 78 8.93 5.20 1.41
CA PRO A 78 8.49 4.88 0.06
C PRO A 78 8.44 3.37 -0.24
N TYR A 79 8.42 2.50 0.79
CA TYR A 79 8.50 1.05 0.61
C TYR A 79 7.35 0.49 -0.24
N LEU A 80 6.11 0.92 0.04
CA LEU A 80 4.95 0.47 -0.71
C LEU A 80 5.09 0.78 -2.22
N ALA A 81 5.45 2.01 -2.58
CA ALA A 81 5.64 2.39 -3.98
C ALA A 81 6.81 1.62 -4.61
N THR A 82 7.93 1.52 -3.90
CA THR A 82 9.13 0.86 -4.39
C THR A 82 8.88 -0.62 -4.65
N MET A 83 8.37 -1.35 -3.67
CA MET A 83 8.28 -2.81 -3.76
C MET A 83 7.04 -3.32 -4.50
N SER A 84 5.92 -2.59 -4.46
CA SER A 84 4.69 -3.05 -5.11
C SER A 84 4.43 -2.43 -6.49
N GLN A 85 5.11 -1.33 -6.85
CA GLN A 85 4.89 -0.63 -8.11
C GLN A 85 6.15 -0.55 -8.97
N PHE A 86 7.28 -0.09 -8.42
CA PHE A 86 8.53 0.11 -9.14
C PHE A 86 9.27 -1.21 -9.39
N ALA A 87 9.56 -1.98 -8.36
CA ALA A 87 10.35 -3.21 -8.45
C ALA A 87 9.78 -4.24 -9.47
N PRO A 88 8.45 -4.44 -9.59
CA PRO A 88 7.90 -5.34 -10.60
C PRO A 88 8.11 -4.87 -12.04
N LEU A 89 8.37 -3.58 -12.26
CA LEU A 89 8.64 -2.98 -13.58
C LEU A 89 10.14 -2.89 -13.87
N ALA A 90 10.96 -2.71 -12.85
CA ALA A 90 12.39 -2.48 -12.98
C ALA A 90 13.20 -3.17 -11.84
N PRO A 91 13.17 -4.52 -11.73
CA PRO A 91 13.74 -5.24 -10.59
C PRO A 91 15.26 -5.05 -10.44
N GLU A 92 15.98 -4.88 -11.54
CA GLU A 92 17.41 -4.64 -11.52
C GLU A 92 17.78 -3.31 -10.85
N PHE A 93 16.92 -2.29 -10.99
CA PHE A 93 17.10 -0.99 -10.37
C PHE A 93 16.67 -1.01 -8.89
N ALA A 94 15.63 -1.75 -8.54
CA ALA A 94 15.16 -1.88 -7.16
C ALA A 94 16.23 -2.50 -6.23
N ARG A 95 17.01 -3.45 -6.72
CA ARG A 95 18.12 -4.10 -5.98
C ARG A 95 19.27 -3.17 -5.59
N SER A 96 19.30 -1.95 -6.13
CA SER A 96 20.30 -0.94 -5.75
C SER A 96 20.06 -0.29 -4.37
N GLY A 97 18.94 -0.60 -3.71
CA GLY A 97 18.53 0.06 -2.46
C GLY A 97 17.99 1.48 -2.64
N GLN A 98 17.86 1.95 -3.88
CA GLN A 98 17.21 3.22 -4.18
C GLN A 98 15.69 3.08 -4.15
N SER A 99 15.02 4.16 -3.70
CA SER A 99 13.55 4.20 -3.73
C SER A 99 13.06 4.49 -5.15
N GLY A 100 11.94 3.87 -5.51
CA GLY A 100 11.33 4.07 -6.81
C GLY A 100 9.82 4.13 -6.74
N THR A 101 9.21 4.67 -7.79
CA THR A 101 7.76 4.68 -7.98
C THR A 101 7.39 4.41 -9.42
N ALA A 102 6.13 4.05 -9.69
CA ALA A 102 5.64 3.82 -11.03
C ALA A 102 4.71 4.95 -11.50
N VAL A 103 4.85 5.30 -12.76
CA VAL A 103 3.96 6.18 -13.52
C VAL A 103 3.19 5.33 -14.51
N PHE A 104 1.93 5.03 -14.22
CA PHE A 104 1.10 4.13 -15.03
C PHE A 104 0.36 4.82 -16.18
N ALA A 105 0.29 6.14 -16.19
CA ALA A 105 -0.41 6.93 -17.22
C ALA A 105 0.01 8.40 -17.20
N GLY A 106 -0.41 9.16 -18.22
CA GLY A 106 -0.20 10.61 -18.29
C GLY A 106 1.09 11.03 -18.99
N VAL A 107 1.89 10.09 -19.48
CA VAL A 107 3.14 10.35 -20.19
C VAL A 107 3.09 9.72 -21.57
N THR A 108 3.46 10.48 -22.57
CA THR A 108 3.65 10.02 -23.95
C THR A 108 5.14 9.90 -24.25
N VAL A 109 5.48 9.07 -25.24
CA VAL A 109 6.85 8.84 -25.65
C VAL A 109 6.97 8.97 -27.16
N ARG A 110 8.08 9.51 -27.62
CA ARG A 110 8.45 9.54 -29.04
C ARG A 110 9.92 9.18 -29.21
N ARG A 111 10.26 8.58 -30.35
CA ARG A 111 11.65 8.30 -30.68
C ARG A 111 12.34 9.56 -31.22
N ASP A 112 13.60 9.76 -30.82
CA ASP A 112 14.45 10.86 -31.30
C ASP A 112 15.88 10.33 -31.55
N GLY A 113 16.12 9.87 -32.77
CA GLY A 113 17.38 9.21 -33.15
C GLY A 113 17.54 7.85 -32.46
N ALA A 114 18.61 7.72 -31.68
CA ALA A 114 18.88 6.51 -30.89
C ALA A 114 18.14 6.51 -29.55
N ASP A 115 17.68 7.67 -29.06
CA ASP A 115 17.07 7.88 -27.77
C ASP A 115 15.55 8.02 -27.85
N TRP A 116 14.95 8.18 -26.68
CA TRP A 116 13.51 8.43 -26.50
C TRP A 116 13.31 9.76 -25.79
N VAL A 117 12.17 10.37 -26.03
CA VAL A 117 11.75 11.63 -25.37
C VAL A 117 10.38 11.41 -24.76
N LEU A 118 10.29 11.67 -23.45
CA LEU A 118 9.07 11.57 -22.67
C LEU A 118 8.51 12.96 -22.40
N ASP A 119 7.20 13.12 -22.63
CA ASP A 119 6.45 14.35 -22.40
C ASP A 119 5.11 14.05 -21.71
N GLY A 120 4.71 14.88 -20.75
CA GLY A 120 3.44 14.77 -20.09
C GLY A 120 3.49 15.06 -18.60
N THR A 121 2.35 14.89 -17.93
CA THR A 121 2.23 15.02 -16.48
C THR A 121 1.39 13.88 -15.92
N ALA A 122 1.94 13.16 -14.97
CA ALA A 122 1.25 12.16 -14.20
C ALA A 122 0.77 12.74 -12.87
N HIS A 123 -0.49 12.50 -12.52
CA HIS A 123 -1.09 13.02 -11.30
C HIS A 123 -1.18 11.94 -10.22
N HIS A 124 -1.05 12.35 -8.96
CA HIS A 124 -1.20 11.49 -7.78
C HIS A 124 -0.27 10.27 -7.79
N VAL A 125 0.97 10.46 -8.24
CA VAL A 125 2.01 9.43 -8.19
C VAL A 125 2.40 9.18 -6.73
N LEU A 126 2.27 7.94 -6.28
CA LEU A 126 2.62 7.56 -4.92
C LEU A 126 4.12 7.75 -4.70
N ASP A 127 4.49 8.46 -3.63
CA ASP A 127 5.87 8.81 -3.30
C ASP A 127 6.63 9.57 -4.42
N GLY A 128 5.90 10.18 -5.37
CA GLY A 128 6.49 10.82 -6.53
C GLY A 128 7.37 12.03 -6.23
N ASP A 129 7.24 12.68 -5.08
CA ASP A 129 8.07 13.83 -4.66
C ASP A 129 9.36 13.41 -3.95
N ARG A 130 9.52 12.13 -3.61
CA ARG A 130 10.67 11.62 -2.86
C ARG A 130 11.29 10.35 -3.45
N ALA A 131 10.69 9.76 -4.47
CA ALA A 131 11.30 8.66 -5.20
C ALA A 131 12.59 9.11 -5.90
N GLN A 132 13.61 8.27 -5.88
CA GLN A 132 14.86 8.49 -6.57
C GLN A 132 14.79 8.08 -8.04
N GLN A 133 13.88 7.16 -8.37
CA GLN A 133 13.67 6.65 -9.73
C GLN A 133 12.18 6.49 -10.06
N TYR A 134 11.84 6.60 -11.33
CA TYR A 134 10.50 6.44 -11.86
C TYR A 134 10.49 5.38 -12.95
N ALA A 135 9.62 4.36 -12.82
CA ALA A 135 9.31 3.42 -13.89
C ALA A 135 8.10 3.96 -14.67
N VAL A 136 8.34 4.54 -15.83
CA VAL A 136 7.33 5.19 -16.67
C VAL A 136 6.76 4.20 -17.67
N VAL A 137 5.50 3.83 -17.52
CA VAL A 137 4.79 2.93 -18.43
C VAL A 137 4.27 3.72 -19.63
N THR A 138 4.62 3.28 -20.82
CA THR A 138 4.21 3.84 -22.10
C THR A 138 3.68 2.76 -23.04
N ASP A 139 3.16 3.14 -24.18
CA ASP A 139 2.70 2.23 -25.23
C ASP A 139 3.82 1.41 -25.92
N VAL A 140 5.08 1.86 -25.81
CA VAL A 140 6.23 1.16 -26.42
C VAL A 140 7.12 0.45 -25.39
N GLY A 141 6.82 0.52 -24.11
CA GLY A 141 7.57 -0.14 -23.03
C GLY A 141 7.64 0.69 -21.74
N VAL A 142 8.49 0.25 -20.83
CA VAL A 142 8.74 0.92 -19.55
C VAL A 142 10.10 1.60 -19.59
N PHE A 143 10.17 2.83 -19.15
CA PHE A 143 11.42 3.61 -19.10
C PHE A 143 11.77 3.95 -17.66
N VAL A 144 13.03 3.75 -17.27
CA VAL A 144 13.52 4.15 -15.95
C VAL A 144 14.17 5.53 -16.06
N VAL A 145 13.60 6.48 -15.28
CA VAL A 145 13.99 7.90 -15.26
C VAL A 145 14.48 8.26 -13.86
N GLU A 146 15.56 9.04 -13.78
CA GLU A 146 16.10 9.52 -12.50
C GLU A 146 15.31 10.75 -11.98
N ALA A 147 15.25 10.93 -10.67
CA ALA A 147 14.51 12.04 -10.06
C ALA A 147 14.97 13.43 -10.52
N GLY A 148 16.28 13.60 -10.80
CA GLY A 148 16.82 14.85 -11.28
C GLY A 148 16.37 15.27 -12.69
N GLU A 149 15.71 14.39 -13.43
CA GLU A 149 15.26 14.63 -14.81
C GLU A 149 13.80 15.08 -14.89
N VAL A 150 13.05 15.03 -13.78
CA VAL A 150 11.62 15.36 -13.71
C VAL A 150 11.34 16.51 -12.74
N ILE A 151 10.15 17.08 -12.84
CA ILE A 151 9.66 18.05 -11.85
C ILE A 151 8.53 17.38 -11.08
N ALA A 152 8.78 17.07 -9.81
CA ALA A 152 7.80 16.51 -8.91
C ALA A 152 7.30 17.56 -7.90
N ARG A 153 5.98 17.63 -7.72
CA ARG A 153 5.34 18.55 -6.78
C ARG A 153 4.39 17.78 -5.88
N ARG A 154 4.66 17.78 -4.57
CA ARG A 154 3.79 17.15 -3.58
C ARG A 154 2.37 17.74 -3.64
N THR A 155 1.38 16.88 -3.63
CA THR A 155 -0.03 17.22 -3.55
C THR A 155 -0.51 17.08 -2.12
N ALA A 156 -1.22 18.09 -1.60
CA ALA A 156 -1.82 18.02 -0.27
C ALA A 156 -2.92 16.96 -0.25
N VAL A 157 -2.81 16.01 0.67
CA VAL A 157 -3.76 14.92 0.86
C VAL A 157 -4.18 14.79 2.32
N PHE A 158 -5.30 14.12 2.60
CA PHE A 158 -5.85 14.03 3.95
C PHE A 158 -5.05 13.11 4.88
N ASP A 159 -4.26 12.15 4.35
CA ASP A 159 -3.26 11.39 5.11
C ASP A 159 -1.92 12.14 5.05
N PRO A 160 -1.50 12.84 6.11
CA PRO A 160 -0.31 13.67 6.09
C PRO A 160 0.99 12.86 6.01
N VAL A 161 0.91 11.55 6.29
CA VAL A 161 2.05 10.62 6.26
C VAL A 161 2.24 10.01 4.86
N LEU A 162 1.18 10.02 4.05
CA LEU A 162 1.23 9.53 2.67
C LEU A 162 1.68 10.63 1.72
N HIS A 163 2.63 10.33 0.84
CA HIS A 163 3.08 11.24 -0.18
C HIS A 163 2.43 10.92 -1.54
N LEU A 164 1.76 11.90 -2.12
CA LEU A 164 1.32 11.88 -3.51
C LEU A 164 1.88 13.13 -4.21
N ALA A 165 2.25 13.00 -5.48
CA ALA A 165 2.80 14.10 -6.24
C ALA A 165 2.28 14.14 -7.68
N ASP A 166 2.27 15.35 -8.24
CA ASP A 166 2.21 15.53 -9.68
C ASP A 166 3.64 15.53 -10.23
N VAL A 167 3.91 14.65 -11.20
CA VAL A 167 5.23 14.46 -11.80
C VAL A 167 5.18 14.86 -13.26
N SER A 168 5.96 15.87 -13.64
CA SER A 168 5.99 16.42 -14.99
C SER A 168 7.28 16.03 -15.73
N PHE A 169 7.10 15.54 -16.93
CA PHE A 169 8.13 15.16 -17.89
C PHE A 169 8.11 16.20 -19.02
N ALA A 170 9.14 17.03 -19.13
CA ALA A 170 9.21 18.11 -20.11
C ALA A 170 10.36 17.85 -21.09
N GLY A 171 10.11 17.01 -22.08
CA GLY A 171 11.12 16.61 -23.05
C GLY A 171 12.26 15.79 -22.44
N VAL A 172 11.97 14.93 -21.46
CA VAL A 172 12.96 14.11 -20.77
C VAL A 172 13.57 13.11 -21.74
N ARG A 173 14.88 13.23 -21.97
CA ARG A 173 15.62 12.31 -22.85
C ARG A 173 16.06 11.08 -22.11
N VAL A 174 15.65 9.91 -22.60
CA VAL A 174 16.00 8.62 -22.02
C VAL A 174 16.69 7.74 -23.05
N ARG A 175 17.84 7.20 -22.71
CA ARG A 175 18.59 6.28 -23.55
C ARG A 175 17.84 4.95 -23.69
N ASP A 176 18.06 4.27 -24.83
CA ASP A 176 17.41 2.97 -25.11
C ASP A 176 17.79 1.87 -24.10
N ASP A 177 18.96 1.96 -23.45
CA ASP A 177 19.40 1.05 -22.40
C ASP A 177 18.64 1.20 -21.05
N ARG A 178 17.87 2.28 -20.91
CA ARG A 178 16.95 2.51 -19.79
C ARG A 178 15.52 2.03 -20.08
N ARG A 179 15.31 1.46 -21.25
CA ARG A 179 14.04 0.82 -21.61
C ARG A 179 14.03 -0.62 -21.12
N VAL A 180 13.10 -0.94 -20.26
CA VAL A 180 12.98 -2.24 -19.59
C VAL A 180 11.89 -3.08 -20.26
N ALA A 181 12.18 -4.36 -20.47
CA ALA A 181 11.19 -5.34 -20.90
C ALA A 181 10.38 -5.80 -19.66
N ALA A 182 9.27 -5.16 -19.39
CA ALA A 182 8.40 -5.48 -18.26
C ALA A 182 6.97 -5.79 -18.74
N VAL A 183 6.20 -6.43 -17.88
CA VAL A 183 4.76 -6.68 -18.06
C VAL A 183 3.97 -5.72 -17.16
N PRO A 184 3.55 -4.52 -17.67
CA PRO A 184 2.91 -3.50 -16.84
C PRO A 184 1.64 -3.99 -16.15
N GLU A 185 0.90 -4.87 -16.78
CA GLU A 185 -0.32 -5.44 -16.21
C GLU A 185 -0.05 -6.24 -14.92
N ARG A 186 1.01 -7.08 -14.91
CA ARG A 186 1.41 -7.83 -13.72
C ARG A 186 1.84 -6.91 -12.58
N ALA A 187 2.62 -5.87 -12.89
CA ALA A 187 3.01 -4.86 -11.91
C ALA A 187 1.78 -4.13 -11.33
N ARG A 188 0.77 -3.84 -12.15
CA ARG A 188 -0.49 -3.25 -11.69
C ARG A 188 -1.24 -4.17 -10.72
N HIS A 189 -1.25 -5.49 -10.98
CA HIS A 189 -1.85 -6.46 -10.06
C HIS A 189 -1.12 -6.48 -8.71
N LEU A 190 0.20 -6.42 -8.70
CA LEU A 190 0.97 -6.35 -7.46
C LEU A 190 0.74 -5.02 -6.73
N ALA A 191 0.65 -3.90 -7.45
CA ALA A 191 0.29 -2.60 -6.87
C ALA A 191 -1.07 -2.62 -6.16
N LEU A 192 -2.09 -3.22 -6.77
CA LEU A 192 -3.41 -3.40 -6.17
C LEU A 192 -3.36 -4.29 -4.93
N THR A 193 -2.60 -5.38 -5.00
CA THR A 193 -2.41 -6.31 -3.88
C THR A 193 -1.66 -5.66 -2.73
N GLY A 194 -0.60 -4.90 -3.00
CA GLY A 194 0.14 -4.14 -1.98
C GLY A 194 -0.73 -3.11 -1.26
N LEU A 195 -1.56 -2.37 -2.02
CA LEU A 195 -2.54 -1.45 -1.44
C LEU A 195 -3.60 -2.18 -0.60
N ALA A 196 -4.04 -3.37 -1.02
CA ALA A 196 -4.98 -4.17 -0.24
C ALA A 196 -4.35 -4.63 1.09
N LEU A 197 -3.11 -5.12 1.06
CA LEU A 197 -2.37 -5.57 2.25
C LEU A 197 -2.14 -4.43 3.24
N THR A 198 -1.66 -3.28 2.79
CA THR A 198 -1.47 -2.11 3.67
C THR A 198 -2.79 -1.59 4.23
N THR A 199 -3.89 -1.66 3.47
CA THR A 199 -5.23 -1.31 3.96
C THR A 199 -5.70 -2.28 5.05
N VAL A 200 -5.48 -3.58 4.86
CA VAL A 200 -5.79 -4.63 5.85
C VAL A 200 -4.99 -4.41 7.13
N GLY A 201 -3.68 -4.14 7.02
CA GLY A 201 -2.82 -3.83 8.17
C GLY A 201 -3.30 -2.61 8.95
N ALA A 202 -3.64 -1.52 8.25
CA ALA A 202 -4.21 -0.32 8.89
C ALA A 202 -5.56 -0.62 9.58
N CYS A 203 -6.42 -1.44 8.97
CA CYS A 203 -7.67 -1.89 9.61
C CYS A 203 -7.41 -2.73 10.86
N GLN A 204 -6.39 -3.59 10.85
CA GLN A 204 -5.98 -4.34 12.03
C GLN A 204 -5.53 -3.40 13.15
N ARG A 205 -4.75 -2.36 12.83
CA ARG A 205 -4.32 -1.36 13.82
C ARG A 205 -5.50 -0.62 14.43
N ILE A 206 -6.51 -0.26 13.63
CA ILE A 206 -7.74 0.36 14.15
C ILE A 206 -8.42 -0.57 15.16
N LEU A 207 -8.58 -1.85 14.82
CA LEU A 207 -9.20 -2.83 15.71
C LEU A 207 -8.40 -3.01 17.01
N ASP A 208 -7.07 -3.10 16.93
CA ASP A 208 -6.20 -3.24 18.10
C ASP A 208 -6.39 -2.07 19.08
N LEU A 209 -6.38 -0.84 18.55
CA LEU A 209 -6.61 0.38 19.33
C LEU A 209 -8.02 0.41 19.94
N VAL A 210 -9.03 0.01 19.17
CA VAL A 210 -10.42 -0.12 19.65
C VAL A 210 -10.50 -1.10 20.83
N LEU A 211 -9.89 -2.29 20.70
CA LEU A 211 -9.92 -3.30 21.73
C LEU A 211 -9.23 -2.83 23.02
N GLU A 212 -8.11 -2.12 22.90
CA GLU A 212 -7.43 -1.49 24.04
C GLU A 212 -8.33 -0.44 24.71
N HIS A 213 -8.92 0.46 23.90
CA HIS A 213 -9.79 1.51 24.40
C HIS A 213 -11.02 0.98 25.12
N VAL A 214 -11.76 0.03 24.54
CA VAL A 214 -13.01 -0.48 25.14
C VAL A 214 -12.79 -1.34 26.36
N ARG A 215 -11.57 -1.91 26.55
CA ARG A 215 -11.19 -2.64 27.77
C ARG A 215 -10.96 -1.71 28.96
N THR A 216 -10.41 -0.54 28.72
CA THR A 216 -10.00 0.42 29.76
C THR A 216 -11.05 1.50 30.02
N ARG A 217 -11.76 1.97 28.99
CA ARG A 217 -12.76 3.05 29.11
C ARG A 217 -14.02 2.57 29.84
N GLN A 218 -14.37 3.26 30.92
CA GLN A 218 -15.59 2.98 31.68
C GLN A 218 -16.69 4.00 31.36
N GLN A 219 -17.91 3.51 31.18
CA GLN A 219 -19.15 4.27 31.09
C GLN A 219 -20.28 3.46 31.70
N PHE A 220 -21.30 4.11 32.28
CA PHE A 220 -22.44 3.45 32.93
C PHE A 220 -22.00 2.47 34.05
N GLY A 221 -20.87 2.75 34.70
CA GLY A 221 -20.34 1.95 35.80
C GLY A 221 -19.56 0.70 35.42
N VAL A 222 -19.36 0.43 34.13
CA VAL A 222 -18.64 -0.76 33.60
C VAL A 222 -17.74 -0.38 32.43
N ALA A 223 -16.80 -1.30 32.09
CA ALA A 223 -15.98 -1.15 30.89
C ALA A 223 -16.85 -1.23 29.62
N LEU A 224 -16.56 -0.41 28.60
CA LEU A 224 -17.33 -0.40 27.34
C LEU A 224 -17.35 -1.78 26.68
N GLY A 225 -16.26 -2.54 26.76
CA GLY A 225 -16.14 -3.90 26.21
C GLY A 225 -17.05 -4.92 26.87
N SER A 226 -17.73 -4.60 27.99
CA SER A 226 -18.73 -5.48 28.61
C SER A 226 -20.04 -5.56 27.83
N PHE A 227 -20.36 -4.51 27.07
CA PHE A 227 -21.60 -4.44 26.31
C PHE A 227 -21.60 -5.34 25.08
N GLN A 228 -22.67 -6.10 24.86
CA GLN A 228 -22.80 -7.00 23.70
C GLN A 228 -22.70 -6.26 22.36
N ALA A 229 -23.29 -5.07 22.26
CA ALA A 229 -23.21 -4.27 21.04
C ALA A 229 -21.77 -3.90 20.67
N VAL A 230 -20.89 -3.68 21.64
CA VAL A 230 -19.45 -3.42 21.44
C VAL A 230 -18.75 -4.69 20.99
N LYS A 231 -19.00 -5.83 21.64
CA LYS A 231 -18.42 -7.12 21.28
C LYS A 231 -18.79 -7.55 19.86
N HIS A 232 -20.04 -7.38 19.46
CA HIS A 232 -20.50 -7.72 18.10
C HIS A 232 -19.82 -6.86 17.06
N LYS A 233 -19.71 -5.53 17.28
CA LYS A 233 -18.98 -4.64 16.34
C LYS A 233 -17.51 -5.03 16.21
N ALA A 234 -16.83 -5.37 17.30
CA ALA A 234 -15.45 -5.83 17.28
C ALA A 234 -15.31 -7.16 16.50
N ALA A 235 -16.24 -8.09 16.69
CA ALA A 235 -16.30 -9.35 15.95
C ALA A 235 -16.53 -9.11 14.45
N ASP A 236 -17.46 -8.23 14.07
CA ASP A 236 -17.71 -7.86 12.67
C ASP A 236 -16.47 -7.26 12.02
N MET A 237 -15.74 -6.39 12.74
CA MET A 237 -14.47 -5.83 12.28
C MET A 237 -13.43 -6.93 12.03
N GLN A 238 -13.25 -7.86 12.98
CA GLN A 238 -12.31 -8.97 12.83
C GLN A 238 -12.66 -9.86 11.63
N ILE A 239 -13.92 -10.22 11.46
CA ILE A 239 -14.38 -11.05 10.33
C ILE A 239 -14.09 -10.34 9.00
N ALA A 240 -14.35 -9.03 8.90
CA ALA A 240 -14.08 -8.27 7.69
C ALA A 240 -12.57 -8.21 7.37
N ILE A 241 -11.73 -8.04 8.40
CA ILE A 241 -10.27 -8.03 8.28
C ILE A 241 -9.78 -9.39 7.77
N GLU A 242 -10.20 -10.49 8.40
CA GLU A 242 -9.76 -11.84 8.00
C GLU A 242 -10.17 -12.19 6.58
N ARG A 243 -11.40 -11.82 6.18
CA ARG A 243 -11.86 -12.01 4.79
C ARG A 243 -10.99 -11.24 3.79
N ALA A 244 -10.69 -9.98 4.07
CA ALA A 244 -9.87 -9.15 3.20
C ALA A 244 -8.42 -9.65 3.16
N ARG A 245 -7.87 -10.06 4.32
CA ARG A 245 -6.53 -10.66 4.44
C ARG A 245 -6.40 -11.90 3.57
N ALA A 246 -7.32 -12.85 3.71
CA ALA A 246 -7.29 -14.09 2.94
C ALA A 246 -7.29 -13.84 1.41
N LEU A 247 -8.09 -12.87 0.93
CA LEU A 247 -8.13 -12.51 -0.49
C LEU A 247 -6.85 -11.79 -0.93
N ALA A 248 -6.23 -10.97 -0.09
CA ALA A 248 -4.98 -10.29 -0.40
C ALA A 248 -3.80 -11.26 -0.52
N TYR A 249 -3.67 -12.22 0.41
CA TYR A 249 -2.65 -13.28 0.31
C TYR A 249 -2.92 -14.24 -0.86
N PHE A 250 -4.18 -14.56 -1.15
CA PHE A 250 -4.52 -15.32 -2.35
C PHE A 250 -4.06 -14.59 -3.63
N ALA A 251 -4.26 -13.27 -3.70
CA ALA A 251 -3.78 -12.47 -4.84
C ALA A 251 -2.25 -12.50 -4.93
N ALA A 252 -1.52 -12.34 -3.82
CA ALA A 252 -0.05 -12.43 -3.81
C ALA A 252 0.44 -13.77 -4.36
N LEU A 253 -0.14 -14.89 -3.89
CA LEU A 253 0.21 -16.22 -4.35
C LEU A 253 -0.11 -16.46 -5.83
N THR A 254 -1.24 -15.94 -6.33
CA THR A 254 -1.58 -16.08 -7.76
C THR A 254 -0.65 -15.26 -8.66
N ILE A 255 -0.19 -14.10 -8.19
CA ILE A 255 0.80 -13.27 -8.91
C ILE A 255 2.16 -13.98 -8.93
N ALA A 256 2.59 -14.56 -7.81
CA ALA A 256 3.84 -15.32 -7.70
C ALA A 256 3.86 -16.52 -8.63
N ALA A 257 2.78 -17.28 -8.67
CA ALA A 257 2.63 -18.47 -9.50
C ALA A 257 2.36 -18.15 -10.99
N ASP A 258 2.32 -16.89 -11.40
CA ASP A 258 1.87 -16.45 -12.73
C ASP A 258 0.52 -17.07 -13.16
N ASP A 259 -0.36 -17.30 -12.17
CA ASP A 259 -1.68 -17.91 -12.38
C ASP A 259 -2.57 -16.96 -13.20
N PRO A 260 -3.29 -17.42 -14.22
CA PRO A 260 -4.20 -16.57 -15.01
C PRO A 260 -5.28 -15.89 -14.16
N ARG A 261 -5.63 -16.41 -12.99
CA ARG A 261 -6.56 -15.79 -12.04
C ARG A 261 -5.99 -14.54 -11.33
N ARG A 262 -4.69 -14.21 -11.47
CA ARG A 262 -4.06 -13.06 -10.77
C ARG A 262 -4.79 -11.73 -10.98
N ARG A 263 -5.36 -11.51 -12.17
CA ARG A 263 -6.13 -10.30 -12.51
C ARG A 263 -7.36 -10.16 -11.63
N ILE A 264 -8.17 -11.22 -11.61
CA ILE A 264 -9.41 -11.25 -10.80
C ILE A 264 -9.09 -11.25 -9.31
N ALA A 265 -8.07 -12.01 -8.88
CA ALA A 265 -7.63 -12.08 -7.49
C ALA A 265 -7.19 -10.71 -6.95
N ALA A 266 -6.39 -9.94 -7.69
CA ALA A 266 -6.00 -8.58 -7.32
C ALA A 266 -7.21 -7.64 -7.19
N SER A 267 -8.17 -7.72 -8.10
CA SER A 267 -9.42 -6.95 -8.01
C SER A 267 -10.27 -7.36 -6.81
N MET A 268 -10.37 -8.67 -6.52
CA MET A 268 -11.09 -9.19 -5.34
C MET A 268 -10.43 -8.73 -4.02
N ALA A 269 -9.10 -8.77 -3.95
CA ALA A 269 -8.33 -8.29 -2.81
C ALA A 269 -8.59 -6.80 -2.55
N LYS A 270 -8.51 -5.98 -3.60
CA LYS A 270 -8.71 -4.53 -3.51
C LYS A 270 -10.15 -4.17 -3.14
N ALA A 271 -11.15 -4.85 -3.72
CA ALA A 271 -12.56 -4.67 -3.37
C ALA A 271 -12.82 -5.03 -1.89
N ALA A 272 -12.35 -6.19 -1.46
CA ALA A 272 -12.56 -6.67 -0.08
C ALA A 272 -11.85 -5.78 0.95
N ALA A 273 -10.64 -5.30 0.66
CA ALA A 273 -9.93 -4.35 1.52
C ALA A 273 -10.68 -3.03 1.67
N GLY A 274 -11.28 -2.50 0.58
CA GLY A 274 -12.10 -1.29 0.63
C GLY A 274 -13.41 -1.45 1.41
N GLU A 275 -14.08 -2.61 1.29
CA GLU A 275 -15.26 -2.95 2.10
C GLU A 275 -14.90 -3.08 3.58
N CYS A 276 -13.81 -3.78 3.88
CA CYS A 276 -13.25 -3.91 5.22
C CYS A 276 -12.98 -2.53 5.81
N GLN A 277 -12.26 -1.67 5.07
CA GLN A 277 -11.98 -0.30 5.48
C GLN A 277 -13.24 0.46 5.84
N SER A 278 -14.27 0.40 5.00
CA SER A 278 -15.51 1.16 5.22
C SER A 278 -16.26 0.72 6.49
N LEU A 279 -16.23 -0.58 6.82
CA LEU A 279 -16.82 -1.11 8.03
C LEU A 279 -15.97 -0.77 9.25
N VAL A 280 -14.66 -1.04 9.19
CA VAL A 280 -13.73 -0.85 10.31
C VAL A 280 -13.59 0.63 10.67
N PHE A 281 -13.51 1.52 9.68
CA PHE A 281 -13.49 2.97 9.91
C PHE A 281 -14.72 3.43 10.71
N ARG A 282 -15.92 3.09 10.23
CA ARG A 282 -17.19 3.49 10.87
C ARG A 282 -17.30 2.96 12.30
N HIS A 283 -17.00 1.69 12.53
CA HIS A 283 -17.04 1.10 13.86
C HIS A 283 -15.92 1.62 14.76
N GLY A 284 -14.72 1.80 14.23
CA GLY A 284 -13.58 2.36 14.95
C GLY A 284 -13.88 3.74 15.52
N VAL A 285 -14.32 4.67 14.67
CA VAL A 285 -14.71 6.01 15.11
C VAL A 285 -15.85 5.97 16.13
N GLN A 286 -16.87 5.14 15.88
CA GLN A 286 -18.02 5.04 16.80
C GLN A 286 -17.62 4.51 18.18
N LEU A 287 -16.75 3.50 18.25
CA LEU A 287 -16.33 2.88 19.51
C LEU A 287 -15.36 3.74 20.31
N PHE A 288 -14.59 4.62 19.65
CA PHE A 288 -13.80 5.66 20.31
C PHE A 288 -14.63 6.87 20.76
N GLY A 289 -15.78 7.09 20.13
CA GLY A 289 -16.60 8.27 20.36
C GLY A 289 -15.90 9.58 20.00
N GLY A 290 -16.10 10.65 20.76
CA GLY A 290 -15.51 11.97 20.49
C GLY A 290 -13.99 11.98 20.37
N MET A 291 -13.28 11.12 21.11
CA MET A 291 -11.82 10.97 21.04
C MET A 291 -11.34 10.48 19.68
N GLY A 292 -12.14 9.73 18.92
CA GLY A 292 -11.80 9.24 17.59
C GLY A 292 -11.69 10.34 16.53
N PHE A 293 -12.11 11.57 16.82
CA PHE A 293 -12.06 12.72 15.93
C PHE A 293 -10.99 13.75 16.30
N THR A 294 -10.26 13.53 17.41
CA THR A 294 -9.28 14.51 17.87
C THR A 294 -7.92 14.28 17.23
N TRP A 295 -7.18 15.37 16.98
CA TRP A 295 -5.83 15.30 16.40
C TRP A 295 -4.83 14.61 17.33
N GLU A 296 -5.04 14.71 18.63
CA GLU A 296 -4.17 14.14 19.67
C GLU A 296 -4.20 12.61 19.72
N ASN A 297 -5.26 11.99 19.16
CA ASN A 297 -5.39 10.55 19.17
C ASN A 297 -4.77 9.91 17.92
N ASP A 298 -3.85 8.97 18.09
CA ASP A 298 -3.12 8.32 17.00
C ASP A 298 -4.00 7.40 16.13
N LEU A 299 -5.22 7.10 16.56
CA LEU A 299 -6.20 6.38 15.74
C LEU A 299 -6.39 7.03 14.36
N GLN A 300 -6.33 8.37 14.30
CA GLN A 300 -6.50 9.12 13.06
C GLN A 300 -5.54 8.67 11.94
N PHE A 301 -4.30 8.32 12.27
CA PHE A 301 -3.30 7.93 11.28
C PHE A 301 -3.68 6.60 10.61
N ALA A 302 -4.07 5.61 11.40
CA ALA A 302 -4.56 4.34 10.88
C ALA A 302 -5.86 4.50 10.06
N LEU A 303 -6.80 5.34 10.52
CA LEU A 303 -8.04 5.65 9.79
C LEU A 303 -7.75 6.29 8.43
N LYS A 304 -6.85 7.27 8.39
CA LYS A 304 -6.46 7.98 7.18
C LYS A 304 -5.71 7.07 6.21
N ARG A 305 -4.75 6.26 6.71
CA ARG A 305 -4.01 5.28 5.92
C ARG A 305 -4.95 4.25 5.29
N ALA A 306 -5.88 3.68 6.05
CA ALA A 306 -6.85 2.72 5.53
C ALA A 306 -7.72 3.36 4.42
N LYS A 307 -8.18 4.61 4.63
CA LYS A 307 -9.00 5.32 3.64
C LYS A 307 -8.21 5.68 2.38
N ALA A 308 -6.96 6.11 2.51
CA ALA A 308 -6.09 6.37 1.36
C ALA A 308 -5.87 5.10 0.52
N GLY A 309 -5.59 3.97 1.17
CA GLY A 309 -5.42 2.69 0.49
C GLY A 309 -6.68 2.22 -0.25
N GLU A 310 -7.88 2.54 0.26
CA GLU A 310 -9.13 2.28 -0.47
C GLU A 310 -9.25 3.12 -1.74
N LEU A 311 -8.88 4.39 -1.70
CA LEU A 311 -9.06 5.32 -2.82
C LEU A 311 -8.04 5.12 -3.95
N LEU A 312 -6.78 4.82 -3.61
CA LEU A 312 -5.70 4.69 -4.58
C LEU A 312 -5.95 3.54 -5.56
N LEU A 313 -5.68 3.77 -6.84
CA LEU A 313 -5.87 2.83 -7.96
C LEU A 313 -7.31 2.29 -8.09
N GLY A 314 -8.30 3.04 -7.62
CA GLY A 314 -9.72 2.71 -7.66
C GLY A 314 -10.24 2.09 -6.38
N GLY A 315 -11.44 2.50 -5.99
CA GLY A 315 -12.12 2.00 -4.79
C GLY A 315 -12.83 0.66 -4.99
N ALA A 316 -13.43 0.14 -3.91
CA ALA A 316 -14.15 -1.14 -3.92
C ALA A 316 -15.20 -1.23 -5.03
N HIS A 317 -15.93 -0.16 -5.29
CA HIS A 317 -16.95 -0.13 -6.33
C HIS A 317 -16.36 -0.38 -7.73
N THR A 318 -15.25 0.27 -8.06
CA THR A 318 -14.56 0.10 -9.36
C THR A 318 -14.12 -1.34 -9.55
N HIS A 319 -13.51 -1.94 -8.53
CA HIS A 319 -13.03 -3.32 -8.63
C HIS A 319 -14.16 -4.35 -8.64
N ARG A 320 -15.29 -4.07 -8.00
CA ARG A 320 -16.49 -4.90 -8.13
C ARG A 320 -17.06 -4.89 -9.54
N ALA A 321 -17.06 -3.74 -10.21
CA ALA A 321 -17.48 -3.66 -11.61
C ALA A 321 -16.59 -4.51 -12.52
N LEU A 322 -15.26 -4.44 -12.33
CA LEU A 322 -14.30 -5.28 -13.06
C LEU A 322 -14.50 -6.79 -12.81
N ILE A 323 -14.82 -7.16 -11.55
CA ILE A 323 -15.15 -8.56 -11.22
C ILE A 323 -16.42 -9.01 -11.91
N ALA A 324 -17.48 -8.18 -11.91
CA ALA A 324 -18.74 -8.50 -12.56
C ALA A 324 -18.58 -8.66 -14.07
N GLU A 325 -17.78 -7.80 -14.70
CA GLU A 325 -17.45 -7.88 -16.13
C GLU A 325 -16.69 -9.17 -16.45
N GLU A 326 -15.70 -9.55 -15.66
CA GLU A 326 -14.92 -10.79 -15.85
C GLU A 326 -15.80 -12.04 -15.82
N TYR A 327 -16.78 -12.09 -14.93
CA TYR A 327 -17.73 -13.21 -14.83
C TYR A 327 -18.94 -13.06 -15.75
N ARG A 328 -18.97 -12.04 -16.61
CA ARG A 328 -20.12 -11.73 -17.51
C ARG A 328 -21.46 -11.67 -16.77
N ALA A 329 -21.43 -11.16 -15.53
CA ALA A 329 -22.65 -11.03 -14.73
C ALA A 329 -23.66 -10.03 -15.33
N THR A 330 -23.25 -9.27 -16.33
CA THR A 330 -24.08 -8.31 -17.08
C THR A 330 -24.74 -8.94 -18.31
N ASP A 331 -24.45 -10.19 -18.64
CA ASP A 331 -24.96 -10.88 -19.85
C ASP A 331 -26.28 -11.66 -19.58
N PHE A 332 -26.84 -11.50 -18.35
CA PHE A 332 -28.06 -12.15 -17.88
C PHE A 332 -29.23 -11.18 -17.75
#